data_999affc9bcf7ffd92497acee6f18907a
#
_entry.id   999affc9bcf7ffd92497acee6f18907a
#
_cell.length_a   1.000
_cell.length_b   1.000
_cell.length_c   1.000
_cell.angle_alpha   90.00
_cell.angle_beta   90.00
_cell.angle_gamma   90.00
#
_symmetry.space_group_name_H-M   'P 1'
#
loop_
_entity.id
_entity.type
_entity.pdbx_description
1 polymer ?
#
loop_
_entity_poly.entity_id
_entity_poly.type
_entity_poly.pdbx_seq_one_letter_code
_entity_poly.pdbx_strand_id
1 'polypeptide(L)'
;GLVIGPYEMNAEAWGLDGIDWSFDNALLPPDTERLEPHLEKVAERIPVFGDAGIKRVVSGPITHTPDGNFLLGPAPGLKNFWMCCGASIGITQGAGAGKYLAQWMVYGQTEINVREMDARRFGDWAAGRYTLEKAIDDYEHMYQVHYPGEFREPGRTKRTTPIYETLKSKGAVFGEVFGWERAKWFDLNNEGEQYSFKRNNSFSAVAEECLAIREKAGLLDLSSFAKFDIEGPDAEAFLNRLCANRIPKKTGGISLVHLLTDLGGIECEG
;
A
#
# COMPACT_ATOMS: atom_id res chain seq x y z
N GLY A 1 -27.60 -18.17 15.47
CA GLY A 1 -27.77 -16.71 15.59
C GLY A 1 -27.27 -15.99 14.38
N LEU A 2 -27.72 -14.76 14.19
CA LEU A 2 -27.24 -13.86 13.12
C LEU A 2 -26.08 -13.00 13.66
N VAL A 3 -25.11 -12.68 12.83
CA VAL A 3 -23.96 -11.82 13.17
C VAL A 3 -23.82 -10.79 12.07
N ILE A 4 -23.59 -9.53 12.45
CA ILE A 4 -23.23 -8.45 11.58
C ILE A 4 -21.95 -7.79 12.10
N GLY A 5 -21.02 -7.49 11.21
CA GLY A 5 -19.75 -6.80 11.53
C GLY A 5 -19.46 -5.79 10.44
N PRO A 6 -19.90 -4.53 10.58
CA PRO A 6 -19.59 -3.48 9.64
C PRO A 6 -18.16 -2.96 9.83
N TYR A 7 -17.66 -2.32 8.76
CA TYR A 7 -16.55 -1.36 8.80
C TYR A 7 -17.17 0.00 8.51
N GLU A 8 -17.31 0.77 9.56
CA GLU A 8 -18.06 2.03 9.50
C GLU A 8 -17.20 3.18 8.96
N MET A 9 -17.86 4.12 8.32
CA MET A 9 -17.26 5.39 7.91
C MET A 9 -17.09 6.31 9.13
N ASN A 10 -16.14 7.23 9.07
CA ASN A 10 -15.75 8.13 10.14
C ASN A 10 -15.25 7.40 11.39
N ALA A 11 -14.45 6.37 11.16
CA ALA A 11 -13.86 5.58 12.23
C ALA A 11 -12.96 6.43 13.14
N GLU A 12 -13.11 6.27 14.45
CA GLU A 12 -12.26 6.92 15.43
C GLU A 12 -10.96 6.14 15.63
N ALA A 13 -9.83 6.84 15.49
CA ALA A 13 -8.55 6.26 15.86
C ALA A 13 -8.43 6.16 17.38
N TRP A 14 -8.05 4.98 17.85
CA TRP A 14 -7.92 4.69 19.27
C TRP A 14 -6.46 4.54 19.68
N GLY A 15 -6.13 4.99 20.93
CA GLY A 15 -4.80 4.83 21.50
C GLY A 15 -3.72 5.72 20.86
N LEU A 16 -4.06 6.89 20.31
CA LEU A 16 -3.12 7.81 19.65
C LEU A 16 -2.04 8.35 20.60
N ASP A 17 -2.40 8.59 21.86
CA ASP A 17 -1.47 9.09 22.89
C ASP A 17 -0.79 7.95 23.68
N GLY A 18 -0.92 6.73 23.17
CA GLY A 18 -0.47 5.51 23.84
C GLY A 18 -1.62 4.73 24.47
N ILE A 19 -1.33 3.48 24.78
CA ILE A 19 -2.29 2.56 25.41
C ILE A 19 -1.89 2.41 26.86
N ASP A 20 -2.85 2.52 27.79
CA ASP A 20 -2.58 2.27 29.22
C ASP A 20 -2.04 0.84 29.41
N TRP A 21 -0.96 0.70 30.18
CA TRP A 21 -0.36 -0.60 30.45
C TRP A 21 -1.28 -1.59 31.19
N SER A 22 -2.35 -1.10 31.81
CA SER A 22 -3.39 -1.92 32.44
C SER A 22 -4.43 -2.43 31.44
N PHE A 23 -4.44 -1.95 30.20
CA PHE A 23 -5.36 -2.43 29.17
C PHE A 23 -4.94 -3.82 28.71
N ASP A 24 -5.62 -4.82 29.20
CA ASP A 24 -5.37 -6.23 28.92
C ASP A 24 -6.68 -6.96 28.69
N ASN A 25 -6.76 -7.69 27.55
CA ASN A 25 -7.86 -8.60 27.23
C ASN A 25 -9.26 -7.98 27.42
N ALA A 26 -9.39 -6.68 27.19
CA ALA A 26 -10.59 -5.90 27.38
C ALA A 26 -11.26 -5.56 26.03
N LEU A 27 -12.57 -5.47 26.05
CA LEU A 27 -13.36 -4.89 24.96
C LEU A 27 -13.65 -3.43 25.29
N LEU A 28 -13.84 -2.62 24.24
CA LEU A 28 -14.34 -1.26 24.39
C LEU A 28 -15.83 -1.28 24.71
N PRO A 29 -16.37 -0.22 25.31
CA PRO A 29 -17.81 -0.08 25.49
C PRO A 29 -18.54 -0.21 24.15
N PRO A 30 -19.70 -0.86 24.12
CA PRO A 30 -20.48 -0.98 22.88
C PRO A 30 -21.01 0.40 22.46
N ASP A 31 -20.87 0.70 21.18
CA ASP A 31 -21.42 1.88 20.54
C ASP A 31 -22.55 1.44 19.59
N THR A 32 -23.79 1.58 20.02
CA THR A 32 -24.95 1.16 19.24
C THR A 32 -25.38 2.23 18.25
N GLU A 33 -25.15 3.50 18.54
CA GLU A 33 -25.47 4.63 17.62
C GLU A 33 -24.66 4.53 16.34
N ARG A 34 -23.38 4.16 16.45
CA ARG A 34 -22.50 3.94 15.31
C ARG A 34 -22.95 2.76 14.42
N LEU A 35 -23.62 1.76 14.99
CA LEU A 35 -24.13 0.61 14.25
C LEU A 35 -25.48 0.87 13.55
N GLU A 36 -26.25 1.84 13.99
CA GLU A 36 -27.64 2.06 13.54
C GLU A 36 -27.77 2.14 12.01
N PRO A 37 -26.98 2.96 11.27
CA PRO A 37 -27.09 3.04 9.81
C PRO A 37 -26.79 1.72 9.08
N HIS A 38 -25.98 0.86 9.70
CA HIS A 38 -25.64 -0.46 9.14
C HIS A 38 -26.73 -1.47 9.43
N LEU A 39 -27.38 -1.40 10.60
CA LEU A 39 -28.50 -2.25 10.97
C LEU A 39 -29.71 -2.01 10.04
N GLU A 40 -29.99 -0.76 9.73
CA GLU A 40 -31.05 -0.40 8.78
C GLU A 40 -30.78 -1.00 7.40
N LYS A 41 -29.60 -0.80 6.83
CA LYS A 41 -29.22 -1.36 5.52
C LYS A 41 -29.25 -2.87 5.49
N VAL A 42 -28.86 -3.52 6.58
CA VAL A 42 -28.90 -4.97 6.66
C VAL A 42 -30.34 -5.46 6.73
N ALA A 43 -31.22 -4.80 7.48
CA ALA A 43 -32.63 -5.15 7.55
C ALA A 43 -33.33 -5.02 6.20
N GLU A 44 -32.99 -4.00 5.39
CA GLU A 44 -33.47 -3.85 4.02
C GLU A 44 -33.10 -5.06 3.13
N ARG A 45 -31.86 -5.55 3.26
CA ARG A 45 -31.33 -6.64 2.43
C ARG A 45 -31.70 -8.03 2.94
N ILE A 46 -31.77 -8.18 4.25
CA ILE A 46 -32.07 -9.44 4.95
C ILE A 46 -33.11 -9.15 6.02
N PRO A 47 -34.41 -9.16 5.66
CA PRO A 47 -35.48 -8.68 6.54
C PRO A 47 -35.52 -9.31 7.93
N VAL A 48 -35.09 -10.56 8.08
CA VAL A 48 -35.03 -11.24 9.38
C VAL A 48 -34.18 -10.53 10.43
N PHE A 49 -33.23 -9.64 9.99
CA PHE A 49 -32.51 -8.80 10.94
C PHE A 49 -33.37 -7.71 11.57
N GLY A 50 -34.38 -7.22 10.85
CA GLY A 50 -35.35 -6.24 11.38
C GLY A 50 -36.22 -6.79 12.50
N ASP A 51 -36.50 -8.09 12.43
CA ASP A 51 -37.34 -8.80 13.44
C ASP A 51 -36.50 -9.35 14.62
N ALA A 52 -35.16 -9.38 14.45
CA ALA A 52 -34.27 -9.98 15.44
C ALA A 52 -33.84 -8.96 16.50
N GLY A 53 -33.94 -9.33 17.77
CA GLY A 53 -33.37 -8.53 18.86
C GLY A 53 -31.86 -8.66 18.93
N ILE A 54 -31.21 -7.61 19.41
CA ILE A 54 -29.76 -7.58 19.63
C ILE A 54 -29.42 -8.34 20.92
N LYS A 55 -28.72 -9.45 20.77
CA LYS A 55 -28.24 -10.24 21.91
C LYS A 55 -26.99 -9.65 22.56
N ARG A 56 -26.06 -9.19 21.76
CA ARG A 56 -24.76 -8.67 22.21
C ARG A 56 -24.14 -7.77 21.15
N VAL A 57 -23.56 -6.67 21.59
CA VAL A 57 -22.64 -5.83 20.79
C VAL A 57 -21.22 -6.06 21.33
N VAL A 58 -20.27 -6.18 20.44
CA VAL A 58 -18.84 -6.35 20.74
C VAL A 58 -18.10 -5.26 20.01
N SER A 59 -17.29 -4.49 20.73
CA SER A 59 -16.45 -3.44 20.18
C SER A 59 -15.03 -3.63 20.70
N GLY A 60 -14.03 -3.40 19.85
CA GLY A 60 -12.63 -3.50 20.20
C GLY A 60 -11.72 -2.83 19.18
N PRO A 61 -10.51 -2.46 19.57
CA PRO A 61 -9.57 -1.84 18.65
C PRO A 61 -9.08 -2.85 17.61
N ILE A 62 -8.96 -2.39 16.37
CA ILE A 62 -8.40 -3.15 15.27
C ILE A 62 -7.16 -2.43 14.76
N THR A 63 -6.05 -3.15 14.57
CA THR A 63 -4.82 -2.56 14.05
C THR A 63 -4.88 -2.45 12.53
N HIS A 64 -4.61 -1.26 12.02
CA HIS A 64 -4.44 -0.99 10.60
C HIS A 64 -3.07 -0.35 10.34
N THR A 65 -2.43 -0.78 9.28
CA THR A 65 -1.24 -0.14 8.72
C THR A 65 -1.64 0.82 7.60
N PRO A 66 -0.76 1.71 7.15
CA PRO A 66 -1.09 2.63 6.06
C PRO A 66 -1.51 1.99 4.74
N ASP A 67 -1.16 0.74 4.51
CA ASP A 67 -1.45 -0.03 3.28
C ASP A 67 -2.29 -1.30 3.53
N GLY A 68 -2.74 -1.52 4.76
CA GLY A 68 -3.53 -2.69 5.14
C GLY A 68 -2.75 -4.00 5.27
N ASN A 69 -1.48 -4.05 4.86
CA ASN A 69 -0.65 -5.25 4.95
C ASN A 69 0.04 -5.36 6.31
N PHE A 70 0.38 -6.57 6.70
CA PHE A 70 1.12 -6.84 7.94
C PHE A 70 2.44 -6.07 8.05
N LEU A 71 2.94 -5.97 9.26
CA LEU A 71 4.33 -5.70 9.57
C LEU A 71 4.99 -7.03 9.93
N LEU A 72 5.62 -7.66 8.95
CA LEU A 72 6.24 -8.98 9.06
C LEU A 72 7.74 -8.88 8.81
N GLY A 73 8.53 -9.61 9.59
CA GLY A 73 9.98 -9.69 9.39
C GLY A 73 10.80 -8.88 10.37
N PRO A 74 12.07 -8.58 10.06
CA PRO A 74 12.96 -7.88 10.97
C PRO A 74 12.54 -6.43 11.15
N ALA A 75 12.52 -5.97 12.41
CA ALA A 75 12.19 -4.60 12.73
C ALA A 75 13.26 -3.61 12.21
N PRO A 76 12.87 -2.47 11.66
CA PRO A 76 13.82 -1.45 11.23
C PRO A 76 14.74 -0.99 12.38
N GLY A 77 16.05 -0.97 12.12
CA GLY A 77 17.04 -0.47 13.08
C GLY A 77 17.31 -1.34 14.31
N LEU A 78 16.62 -2.47 14.47
CA LEU A 78 16.80 -3.36 15.61
C LEU A 78 17.37 -4.71 15.17
N LYS A 79 18.41 -5.17 15.89
CA LYS A 79 19.01 -6.48 15.64
C LYS A 79 18.25 -7.55 16.44
N ASN A 80 17.96 -8.68 15.81
CA ASN A 80 17.28 -9.83 16.42
C ASN A 80 15.87 -9.53 16.97
N PHE A 81 15.25 -8.46 16.51
CA PHE A 81 13.86 -8.16 16.83
C PHE A 81 13.00 -8.39 15.58
N TRP A 82 11.99 -9.24 15.70
CA TRP A 82 11.11 -9.65 14.61
C TRP A 82 9.68 -9.22 14.88
N MET A 83 9.04 -8.76 13.84
CA MET A 83 7.66 -8.25 13.89
C MET A 83 6.69 -9.25 13.25
N CYS A 84 5.53 -9.40 13.86
CA CYS A 84 4.35 -10.06 13.31
C CYS A 84 3.12 -9.35 13.87
N CYS A 85 2.78 -8.20 13.34
CA CYS A 85 1.71 -7.33 13.85
C CYS A 85 1.05 -6.53 12.72
N GLY A 86 0.11 -5.65 13.06
CA GLY A 86 -0.60 -4.81 12.08
C GLY A 86 -1.60 -5.58 11.22
N ALA A 87 -2.11 -6.70 11.70
CA ALA A 87 -3.01 -7.57 10.94
C ALA A 87 -4.47 -7.20 11.20
N SER A 88 -5.09 -6.46 10.30
CA SER A 88 -6.52 -6.13 10.37
C SER A 88 -7.43 -7.37 10.31
N ILE A 89 -7.07 -8.37 9.52
CA ILE A 89 -7.77 -9.66 9.39
C ILE A 89 -6.91 -10.82 9.92
N GLY A 90 -6.35 -10.65 11.11
CA GLY A 90 -5.33 -11.52 11.69
C GLY A 90 -5.74 -12.99 11.85
N ILE A 91 -7.00 -13.29 12.17
CA ILE A 91 -7.49 -14.68 12.30
C ILE A 91 -7.33 -15.43 10.97
N THR A 92 -7.69 -14.81 9.86
CA THR A 92 -7.61 -15.44 8.53
C THR A 92 -6.16 -15.59 8.05
N GLN A 93 -5.32 -14.60 8.29
CA GLN A 93 -3.97 -14.52 7.73
C GLN A 93 -2.87 -14.95 8.72
N GLY A 94 -3.15 -15.02 10.01
CA GLY A 94 -2.15 -15.22 11.06
C GLY A 94 -1.35 -16.52 10.92
N ALA A 95 -1.99 -17.62 10.52
CA ALA A 95 -1.32 -18.90 10.32
C ALA A 95 -0.28 -18.82 9.18
N GLY A 96 -0.63 -18.19 8.06
CA GLY A 96 0.28 -17.94 6.94
C GLY A 96 1.43 -17.00 7.34
N ALA A 97 1.11 -15.90 8.02
CA ALA A 97 2.12 -14.97 8.52
C ALA A 97 3.14 -15.66 9.44
N GLY A 98 2.67 -16.49 10.38
CA GLY A 98 3.55 -17.27 11.27
C GLY A 98 4.44 -18.26 10.51
N LYS A 99 3.90 -18.96 9.50
CA LYS A 99 4.69 -19.86 8.64
C LYS A 99 5.84 -19.12 7.95
N TYR A 100 5.52 -18.03 7.27
CA TYR A 100 6.51 -17.30 6.48
C TYR A 100 7.51 -16.55 7.36
N LEU A 101 7.07 -16.02 8.51
CA LEU A 101 8.00 -15.45 9.47
C LEU A 101 9.00 -16.50 9.99
N ALA A 102 8.53 -17.70 10.34
CA ALA A 102 9.40 -18.78 10.78
C ALA A 102 10.40 -19.18 9.68
N GLN A 103 9.97 -19.30 8.42
CA GLN A 103 10.88 -19.56 7.30
C GLN A 103 11.93 -18.44 7.18
N TRP A 104 11.53 -17.20 7.26
CA TRP A 104 12.45 -16.06 7.17
C TRP A 104 13.47 -16.05 8.29
N MET A 105 13.04 -16.33 9.53
CA MET A 105 13.96 -16.41 10.69
C MET A 105 14.96 -17.56 10.57
N VAL A 106 14.53 -18.72 10.07
CA VAL A 106 15.35 -19.94 10.05
C VAL A 106 16.23 -20.02 8.79
N TYR A 107 15.68 -19.65 7.64
CA TYR A 107 16.35 -19.83 6.34
C TYR A 107 16.86 -18.53 5.73
N GLY A 108 16.54 -17.37 6.34
CA GLY A 108 16.91 -16.06 5.80
C GLY A 108 16.02 -15.58 4.66
N GLN A 109 15.11 -16.42 4.17
CA GLN A 109 14.18 -16.12 3.10
C GLN A 109 12.90 -16.95 3.23
N THR A 110 11.86 -16.54 2.52
CA THR A 110 10.57 -17.22 2.45
C THR A 110 10.37 -17.90 1.10
N GLU A 111 9.51 -18.93 1.04
CA GLU A 111 9.17 -19.62 -0.21
C GLU A 111 8.31 -18.78 -1.17
N ILE A 112 7.69 -17.71 -0.66
CA ILE A 112 6.96 -16.71 -1.45
C ILE A 112 7.53 -15.33 -1.18
N ASN A 113 7.30 -14.39 -2.09
CA ASN A 113 7.66 -13.00 -1.86
C ASN A 113 6.75 -12.38 -0.79
N VAL A 114 7.34 -11.89 0.31
CA VAL A 114 6.65 -11.22 1.41
C VAL A 114 7.06 -9.73 1.54
N ARG A 115 7.65 -9.17 0.49
CA ARG A 115 8.17 -7.79 0.50
C ARG A 115 7.09 -6.75 0.85
N GLU A 116 5.88 -6.95 0.38
CA GLU A 116 4.75 -6.07 0.70
C GLU A 116 4.36 -6.10 2.18
N MET A 117 4.81 -7.10 2.92
CA MET A 117 4.59 -7.22 4.37
C MET A 117 5.82 -6.81 5.18
N ASP A 118 6.99 -6.65 4.54
CA ASP A 118 8.23 -6.25 5.22
C ASP A 118 8.06 -4.87 5.85
N ALA A 119 8.22 -4.79 7.18
CA ALA A 119 8.10 -3.53 7.92
C ALA A 119 9.06 -2.44 7.41
N ARG A 120 10.17 -2.83 6.81
CA ARG A 120 11.18 -1.92 6.23
C ARG A 120 10.71 -1.21 4.96
N ARG A 121 9.52 -1.57 4.40
CA ARG A 121 8.87 -0.83 3.30
C ARG A 121 8.47 0.59 3.72
N PHE A 122 8.27 0.80 5.01
CA PHE A 122 8.06 2.10 5.61
C PHE A 122 9.38 2.64 6.16
N GLY A 123 9.73 3.86 5.79
CA GLY A 123 10.82 4.61 6.41
C GLY A 123 10.28 5.64 7.40
N ASP A 124 11.16 6.48 7.93
CA ASP A 124 10.80 7.55 8.87
C ASP A 124 9.78 8.56 8.30
N TRP A 125 9.64 8.61 6.99
CA TRP A 125 8.64 9.41 6.30
C TRP A 125 7.21 8.97 6.60
N ALA A 126 6.97 7.69 6.85
CA ALA A 126 5.63 7.11 7.08
C ALA A 126 5.25 7.23 8.55
N ALA A 127 5.15 8.45 9.07
CA ALA A 127 4.85 8.72 10.47
C ALA A 127 3.81 9.84 10.63
N GLY A 128 3.23 9.94 11.82
CA GLY A 128 2.29 10.98 12.21
C GLY A 128 1.02 10.96 11.36
N ARG A 129 0.66 12.13 10.85
CA ARG A 129 -0.57 12.34 10.07
C ARG A 129 -0.73 11.33 8.91
N TYR A 130 0.33 11.03 8.17
CA TYR A 130 0.28 10.08 7.05
C TYR A 130 -0.23 8.71 7.50
N THR A 131 0.40 8.15 8.54
CA THR A 131 0.01 6.83 9.06
C THR A 131 -1.41 6.83 9.60
N LEU A 132 -1.80 7.87 10.33
CA LEU A 132 -3.13 7.99 10.90
C LEU A 132 -4.21 8.02 9.82
N GLU A 133 -4.10 8.96 8.88
CA GLU A 133 -5.12 9.15 7.84
C GLU A 133 -5.21 7.96 6.89
N LYS A 134 -4.08 7.35 6.53
CA LYS A 134 -4.07 6.14 5.70
C LYS A 134 -4.70 4.94 6.41
N ALA A 135 -4.41 4.76 7.71
CA ALA A 135 -4.96 3.63 8.47
C ALA A 135 -6.48 3.77 8.69
N ILE A 136 -6.98 4.97 8.93
CA ILE A 136 -8.42 5.23 9.00
C ILE A 136 -9.08 4.93 7.66
N ASP A 137 -8.53 5.46 6.57
CA ASP A 137 -9.04 5.25 5.23
C ASP A 137 -9.00 3.76 4.80
N ASP A 138 -7.95 3.03 5.21
CA ASP A 138 -7.85 1.59 4.98
C ASP A 138 -8.97 0.82 5.71
N TYR A 139 -9.25 1.17 6.94
CA TYR A 139 -10.35 0.60 7.71
C TYR A 139 -11.70 0.85 7.04
N GLU A 140 -12.00 2.11 6.71
CA GLU A 140 -13.27 2.54 6.16
C GLU A 140 -13.58 1.91 4.79
N HIS A 141 -12.56 1.68 3.98
CA HIS A 141 -12.69 1.26 2.60
C HIS A 141 -12.21 -0.18 2.32
N MET A 142 -11.87 -0.94 3.37
CA MET A 142 -11.30 -2.27 3.26
C MET A 142 -12.11 -3.24 2.36
N TYR A 143 -13.42 -3.13 2.35
CA TYR A 143 -14.31 -3.98 1.56
C TYR A 143 -14.93 -3.27 0.34
N GLN A 144 -14.47 -2.06 0.03
CA GLN A 144 -14.90 -1.38 -1.18
C GLN A 144 -14.26 -1.99 -2.42
N VAL A 145 -15.00 -1.93 -3.52
CA VAL A 145 -14.47 -2.26 -4.85
C VAL A 145 -13.86 -0.99 -5.42
N HIS A 146 -12.53 -0.94 -5.47
CA HIS A 146 -11.78 0.19 -6.03
C HIS A 146 -11.74 0.13 -7.56
N TYR A 147 -11.68 1.31 -8.17
CA TYR A 147 -11.45 1.41 -9.61
C TYR A 147 -9.99 1.09 -9.96
N PRO A 148 -9.71 0.54 -11.14
CA PRO A 148 -8.35 0.39 -11.61
C PRO A 148 -7.59 1.73 -11.61
N GLY A 149 -6.40 1.75 -11.00
CA GLY A 149 -5.58 2.96 -10.91
C GLY A 149 -6.09 4.04 -9.95
N GLU A 150 -7.05 3.71 -9.10
CA GLU A 150 -7.50 4.59 -8.02
C GLU A 150 -6.41 4.73 -6.96
N PHE A 151 -6.18 5.96 -6.52
CA PHE A 151 -5.25 6.28 -5.45
C PHE A 151 -5.98 6.88 -4.27
N ARG A 152 -5.58 6.48 -3.08
CA ARG A 152 -6.18 6.93 -1.82
C ARG A 152 -5.64 8.30 -1.45
N GLU A 153 -6.54 9.30 -1.34
CA GLU A 153 -6.19 10.70 -1.09
C GLU A 153 -5.71 11.00 0.35
N PRO A 154 -6.28 10.39 1.42
CA PRO A 154 -5.86 10.70 2.78
C PRO A 154 -4.35 10.54 3.01
N GLY A 155 -3.78 11.41 3.82
CA GLY A 155 -2.34 11.40 4.13
C GLY A 155 -1.42 12.00 3.05
N ARG A 156 -1.93 12.33 1.86
CA ARG A 156 -1.20 13.03 0.80
C ARG A 156 -1.13 14.54 1.14
N THR A 157 -0.19 15.28 0.67
CA THR A 157 1.02 14.99 -0.07
C THR A 157 2.14 14.72 0.93
N LYS A 158 2.89 13.62 0.81
CA LYS A 158 3.91 13.28 1.81
C LYS A 158 5.34 13.48 1.31
N ARG A 159 5.63 13.03 0.09
CA ARG A 159 6.95 13.14 -0.54
C ARG A 159 6.80 13.64 -1.96
N THR A 160 7.60 14.64 -2.33
CA THR A 160 7.57 15.24 -3.66
C THR A 160 8.94 15.22 -4.31
N THR A 161 8.96 15.12 -5.63
CA THR A 161 10.19 15.27 -6.41
C THR A 161 10.57 16.73 -6.54
N PRO A 162 11.83 17.07 -6.88
CA PRO A 162 12.25 18.46 -7.05
C PRO A 162 11.47 19.25 -8.11
N ILE A 163 10.86 18.57 -9.08
CA ILE A 163 10.08 19.20 -10.15
C ILE A 163 8.56 19.05 -9.97
N TYR A 164 8.12 18.59 -8.80
CA TYR A 164 6.69 18.39 -8.49
C TYR A 164 5.83 19.61 -8.82
N GLU A 165 6.19 20.79 -8.31
CA GLU A 165 5.42 22.03 -8.53
C GLU A 165 5.41 22.44 -10.01
N THR A 166 6.50 22.17 -10.73
CA THR A 166 6.57 22.41 -12.18
C THR A 166 5.62 21.49 -12.94
N LEU A 167 5.56 20.21 -12.57
CA LEU A 167 4.64 19.26 -13.19
C LEU A 167 3.19 19.62 -12.86
N LYS A 168 2.92 19.96 -11.60
CA LYS A 168 1.60 20.39 -11.13
C LYS A 168 1.10 21.60 -11.90
N SER A 169 1.95 22.62 -12.10
CA SER A 169 1.59 23.81 -12.86
C SER A 169 1.31 23.54 -14.34
N LYS A 170 1.74 22.39 -14.84
CA LYS A 170 1.47 21.91 -16.21
C LYS A 170 0.25 21.00 -16.29
N GLY A 171 -0.52 20.88 -15.22
CA GLY A 171 -1.72 20.03 -15.18
C GLY A 171 -1.47 18.57 -14.89
N ALA A 172 -0.32 18.20 -14.29
CA ALA A 172 -0.07 16.82 -13.90
C ALA A 172 -1.09 16.35 -12.84
N VAL A 173 -1.70 15.21 -13.08
CA VAL A 173 -2.47 14.43 -12.13
C VAL A 173 -1.53 13.41 -11.50
N PHE A 174 -1.51 13.37 -10.17
CA PHE A 174 -0.56 12.56 -9.44
C PHE A 174 -1.20 11.32 -8.83
N GLY A 175 -0.42 10.25 -8.76
CA GLY A 175 -0.67 9.09 -7.93
C GLY A 175 0.43 8.92 -6.90
N GLU A 176 0.12 8.25 -5.80
CA GLU A 176 1.08 8.01 -4.73
C GLU A 176 1.70 6.61 -4.82
N VAL A 177 3.01 6.52 -4.69
CA VAL A 177 3.72 5.24 -4.52
C VAL A 177 4.76 5.38 -3.41
N PHE A 178 4.58 4.67 -2.31
CA PHE A 178 5.43 4.76 -1.11
C PHE A 178 5.62 6.21 -0.62
N GLY A 179 4.52 6.94 -0.54
CA GLY A 179 4.49 8.34 -0.15
C GLY A 179 4.96 9.33 -1.22
N TRP A 180 5.55 8.88 -2.33
CA TRP A 180 5.99 9.74 -3.42
C TRP A 180 4.85 10.10 -4.37
N GLU A 181 4.69 11.39 -4.62
CA GLU A 181 3.83 11.88 -5.69
C GLU A 181 4.50 11.65 -7.04
N ARG A 182 3.84 10.88 -7.90
CA ARG A 182 4.28 10.58 -9.27
C ARG A 182 3.25 11.06 -10.27
N ALA A 183 3.66 11.82 -11.28
CA ALA A 183 2.76 12.22 -12.36
C ALA A 183 2.27 10.98 -13.12
N LYS A 184 0.96 10.83 -13.24
CA LYS A 184 0.29 9.74 -13.97
C LYS A 184 0.02 10.14 -15.42
N TRP A 185 -0.54 11.32 -15.60
CA TRP A 185 -0.91 11.91 -16.88
C TRP A 185 -1.11 13.41 -16.72
N PHE A 186 -1.31 14.14 -17.81
CA PHE A 186 -1.49 15.59 -17.79
C PHE A 186 -2.91 15.96 -18.22
N ASP A 187 -3.66 16.55 -17.30
CA ASP A 187 -5.02 17.04 -17.51
C ASP A 187 -4.99 18.48 -18.03
N LEU A 188 -4.88 18.62 -19.33
CA LEU A 188 -4.82 19.95 -19.96
C LEU A 188 -6.17 20.67 -20.00
N ASN A 189 -7.26 19.94 -19.78
CA ASN A 189 -8.63 20.48 -19.82
C ASN A 189 -9.16 20.81 -18.42
N ASN A 190 -8.44 20.44 -17.38
CA ASN A 190 -8.84 20.62 -15.99
C ASN A 190 -10.18 19.93 -15.64
N GLU A 191 -10.37 18.73 -16.16
CA GLU A 191 -11.57 17.91 -15.95
C GLU A 191 -11.48 17.08 -14.65
N GLY A 192 -10.29 16.95 -14.07
CA GLY A 192 -10.00 16.03 -12.98
C GLY A 192 -9.95 14.56 -13.42
N GLU A 193 -9.48 13.70 -12.54
CA GLU A 193 -9.44 12.27 -12.80
C GLU A 193 -10.83 11.64 -12.63
N GLN A 194 -11.30 10.93 -13.65
CA GLN A 194 -12.58 10.23 -13.67
C GLN A 194 -12.34 8.72 -13.69
N TYR A 195 -12.44 8.10 -12.53
CA TYR A 195 -12.24 6.66 -12.40
C TYR A 195 -13.34 5.86 -13.09
N SER A 196 -12.96 4.76 -13.73
CA SER A 196 -13.90 3.89 -14.44
C SER A 196 -13.36 2.47 -14.55
N PHE A 197 -14.24 1.48 -14.58
CA PHE A 197 -13.91 0.09 -14.98
C PHE A 197 -13.70 -0.07 -16.48
N LYS A 198 -13.96 0.99 -17.25
CA LYS A 198 -13.66 1.10 -18.68
C LYS A 198 -12.50 2.07 -18.87
N ARG A 199 -12.25 2.51 -20.10
CA ARG A 199 -11.32 3.61 -20.36
C ARG A 199 -11.81 4.88 -19.68
N ASN A 200 -10.92 5.50 -18.93
CA ASN A 200 -11.17 6.77 -18.27
C ASN A 200 -10.77 7.96 -19.17
N ASN A 201 -10.96 9.18 -18.68
CA ASN A 201 -10.67 10.40 -19.41
C ASN A 201 -9.16 10.65 -19.66
N SER A 202 -8.26 9.97 -18.95
CA SER A 202 -6.81 10.08 -19.19
C SER A 202 -6.37 9.37 -20.49
N PHE A 203 -7.20 8.49 -21.06
CA PHE A 203 -6.79 7.62 -22.17
C PHE A 203 -6.28 8.38 -23.38
N SER A 204 -6.95 9.44 -23.79
CA SER A 204 -6.54 10.24 -24.96
C SER A 204 -5.23 10.99 -24.70
N ALA A 205 -5.08 11.61 -23.51
CA ALA A 205 -3.85 12.29 -23.12
C ALA A 205 -2.65 11.34 -23.09
N VAL A 206 -2.82 10.18 -22.45
CA VAL A 206 -1.77 9.15 -22.40
C VAL A 206 -1.42 8.61 -23.79
N ALA A 207 -2.41 8.47 -24.69
CA ALA A 207 -2.16 8.05 -26.07
C ALA A 207 -1.30 9.08 -26.83
N GLU A 208 -1.58 10.39 -26.67
CA GLU A 208 -0.80 11.46 -27.27
C GLU A 208 0.64 11.51 -26.70
N GLU A 209 0.81 11.32 -25.40
CA GLU A 209 2.12 11.22 -24.76
C GLU A 209 2.93 10.03 -25.32
N CYS A 210 2.31 8.87 -25.46
CA CYS A 210 2.94 7.69 -26.06
C CYS A 210 3.38 7.94 -27.52
N LEU A 211 2.56 8.59 -28.31
CA LEU A 211 2.91 8.96 -29.69
C LEU A 211 4.03 9.99 -29.73
N ALA A 212 4.01 10.98 -28.82
CA ALA A 212 5.05 11.99 -28.74
C ALA A 212 6.42 11.38 -28.39
N ILE A 213 6.47 10.41 -27.46
CA ILE A 213 7.72 9.71 -27.13
C ILE A 213 8.24 8.90 -28.34
N ARG A 214 7.37 8.32 -29.15
CA ARG A 214 7.77 7.52 -30.33
C ARG A 214 8.22 8.37 -31.50
N GLU A 215 7.58 9.49 -31.74
CA GLU A 215 7.75 10.30 -32.95
C GLU A 215 8.60 11.56 -32.72
N LYS A 216 8.74 12.01 -31.48
CA LYS A 216 9.39 13.26 -31.11
C LYS A 216 10.37 13.05 -29.96
N ALA A 217 10.01 13.54 -28.77
CA ALA A 217 10.77 13.39 -27.56
C ALA A 217 9.84 13.40 -26.34
N GLY A 218 10.26 12.73 -25.26
CA GLY A 218 9.57 12.75 -23.99
C GLY A 218 10.55 13.01 -22.83
N LEU A 219 10.02 13.56 -21.76
CA LEU A 219 10.73 13.74 -20.50
C LEU A 219 9.98 13.00 -19.40
N LEU A 220 10.68 12.15 -18.66
CA LEU A 220 10.10 11.35 -17.59
C LEU A 220 10.80 11.68 -16.27
N ASP A 221 10.01 11.99 -15.22
CA ASP A 221 10.53 12.20 -13.87
C ASP A 221 10.75 10.88 -13.15
N LEU A 222 12.00 10.46 -13.08
CA LEU A 222 12.44 9.27 -12.36
C LEU A 222 13.05 9.59 -10.98
N SER A 223 12.89 10.81 -10.46
CA SER A 223 13.53 11.24 -9.20
C SER A 223 13.13 10.40 -8.00
N SER A 224 11.93 9.81 -8.00
CA SER A 224 11.44 8.95 -6.91
C SER A 224 12.01 7.54 -6.90
N PHE A 225 12.70 7.11 -7.96
CA PHE A 225 13.38 5.81 -7.98
C PHE A 225 14.75 5.90 -7.31
N ALA A 226 15.23 4.80 -6.74
CA ALA A 226 16.60 4.69 -6.27
C ALA A 226 17.58 4.64 -7.46
N LYS A 227 18.78 5.19 -7.28
CA LYS A 227 19.87 5.14 -8.24
C LYS A 227 21.09 4.57 -7.53
N PHE A 228 21.76 3.63 -8.19
CA PHE A 228 22.96 2.99 -7.67
C PHE A 228 24.06 3.02 -8.73
N ASP A 229 25.24 3.48 -8.36
CA ASP A 229 26.45 3.32 -9.13
C ASP A 229 27.16 2.05 -8.64
N ILE A 230 27.48 1.14 -9.56
CA ILE A 230 28.17 -0.12 -9.25
C ILE A 230 29.49 -0.09 -10.02
N GLU A 231 30.59 0.01 -9.30
CA GLU A 231 31.93 0.19 -9.83
C GLU A 231 32.87 -0.94 -9.39
N GLY A 232 33.90 -1.17 -10.16
CA GLY A 232 34.96 -2.09 -9.86
C GLY A 232 35.21 -3.12 -10.97
N PRO A 233 36.32 -3.87 -10.90
CA PRO A 233 36.72 -4.82 -11.94
C PRO A 233 35.71 -5.95 -12.15
N ASP A 234 34.96 -6.30 -11.11
CA ASP A 234 33.99 -7.39 -11.13
C ASP A 234 32.54 -6.92 -11.27
N ALA A 235 32.28 -5.62 -11.50
CA ALA A 235 30.94 -5.05 -11.55
C ALA A 235 30.04 -5.76 -12.60
N GLU A 236 30.56 -6.00 -13.82
CA GLU A 236 29.82 -6.72 -14.86
C GLU A 236 29.50 -8.16 -14.44
N ALA A 237 30.46 -8.87 -13.88
CA ALA A 237 30.28 -10.25 -13.43
C ALA A 237 29.27 -10.34 -12.29
N PHE A 238 29.35 -9.40 -11.34
CA PHE A 238 28.40 -9.30 -10.22
C PHE A 238 26.98 -9.04 -10.70
N LEU A 239 26.76 -8.06 -11.57
CA LEU A 239 25.43 -7.75 -12.10
C LEU A 239 24.88 -8.89 -12.97
N ASN A 240 25.68 -9.53 -13.81
CA ASN A 240 25.24 -10.69 -14.61
C ASN A 240 24.90 -11.92 -13.74
N ARG A 241 25.41 -12.00 -12.51
CA ARG A 241 25.02 -13.04 -11.55
C ARG A 241 23.70 -12.71 -10.87
N LEU A 242 23.44 -11.45 -10.54
CA LEU A 242 22.23 -11.03 -9.82
C LEU A 242 21.01 -10.86 -10.72
N CYS A 243 21.22 -10.36 -11.94
CA CYS A 243 20.13 -10.02 -12.85
C CYS A 243 19.73 -11.24 -13.69
N ALA A 244 18.44 -11.39 -13.92
CA ALA A 244 17.92 -12.44 -14.80
C ALA A 244 18.32 -12.25 -16.28
N ASN A 245 18.57 -11.00 -16.67
CA ASN A 245 19.03 -10.64 -18.01
C ASN A 245 20.54 -10.42 -18.04
N ARG A 246 21.12 -10.50 -19.22
CA ARG A 246 22.51 -10.06 -19.42
C ARG A 246 22.59 -8.53 -19.41
N ILE A 247 23.58 -8.03 -18.70
CA ILE A 247 23.89 -6.60 -18.68
C ILE A 247 24.47 -6.18 -20.04
N PRO A 248 24.08 -5.01 -20.59
CA PRO A 248 24.62 -4.48 -21.82
C PRO A 248 26.12 -4.28 -21.74
N LYS A 249 26.87 -4.80 -22.72
CA LYS A 249 28.34 -4.62 -22.81
C LYS A 249 28.75 -3.30 -23.45
N LYS A 250 27.86 -2.71 -24.23
CA LYS A 250 28.12 -1.46 -24.93
C LYS A 250 27.86 -0.28 -24.01
N THR A 251 28.80 0.64 -23.93
CA THR A 251 28.61 1.92 -23.22
C THR A 251 27.34 2.64 -23.72
N GLY A 252 26.52 3.10 -22.78
CA GLY A 252 25.22 3.72 -23.07
C GLY A 252 24.11 2.72 -23.40
N GLY A 253 24.38 1.40 -23.28
CA GLY A 253 23.32 0.39 -23.40
C GLY A 253 22.38 0.43 -22.20
N ILE A 254 21.07 0.22 -22.44
CA ILE A 254 20.03 0.17 -21.42
C ILE A 254 19.37 -1.21 -21.48
N SER A 255 19.08 -1.78 -20.33
CA SER A 255 18.32 -3.01 -20.20
C SER A 255 17.42 -2.94 -18.98
N LEU A 256 16.17 -3.32 -19.14
CA LEU A 256 15.29 -3.62 -18.01
C LEU A 256 15.75 -4.93 -17.38
N VAL A 257 16.00 -4.93 -16.09
CA VAL A 257 16.50 -6.11 -15.38
C VAL A 257 15.60 -6.47 -14.21
N HIS A 258 15.56 -7.77 -13.91
CA HIS A 258 14.89 -8.29 -12.72
C HIS A 258 15.91 -9.01 -11.85
N LEU A 259 15.86 -8.72 -10.55
CA LEU A 259 16.54 -9.48 -9.52
C LEU A 259 15.55 -10.53 -9.02
N LEU A 260 15.96 -11.78 -9.04
CA LEU A 260 15.08 -12.91 -8.71
C LEU A 260 15.54 -13.60 -7.42
N THR A 261 14.57 -14.20 -6.72
CA THR A 261 14.84 -15.20 -5.69
C THR A 261 15.35 -16.50 -6.32
N ASP A 262 15.88 -17.39 -5.52
CA ASP A 262 16.31 -18.74 -5.96
C ASP A 262 15.13 -19.56 -6.56
N LEU A 263 13.90 -19.21 -6.22
CA LEU A 263 12.68 -19.84 -6.73
C LEU A 263 12.09 -19.12 -7.96
N GLY A 264 12.76 -18.10 -8.47
CA GLY A 264 12.34 -17.33 -9.65
C GLY A 264 11.29 -16.25 -9.39
N GLY A 265 10.98 -15.95 -8.13
CA GLY A 265 10.14 -14.79 -7.77
C GLY A 265 10.89 -13.48 -7.98
N ILE A 266 10.20 -12.43 -8.47
CA ILE A 266 10.79 -11.10 -8.66
C ILE A 266 10.96 -10.42 -7.30
N GLU A 267 12.21 -10.10 -6.95
CA GLU A 267 12.55 -9.34 -5.75
C GLU A 267 12.59 -7.84 -6.02
N CYS A 268 13.13 -7.47 -7.16
CA CYS A 268 13.32 -6.08 -7.55
C CYS A 268 13.39 -5.95 -9.08
N GLU A 269 12.98 -4.81 -9.57
CA GLU A 269 13.07 -4.40 -10.96
C GLU A 269 13.93 -3.14 -11.07
N GLY A 270 14.82 -3.08 -12.06
CA GLY A 270 15.75 -1.96 -12.26
C GLY A 270 16.08 -1.67 -13.71
#